data_e3d8d00baaf877523e64b324b7b5db1b
#
_entry.id   e3d8d00baaf877523e64b324b7b5db1b
#
_cell.length_a   1.000
_cell.length_b   1.000
_cell.length_c   1.000
_cell.angle_alpha   90.00
_cell.angle_beta   90.00
_cell.angle_gamma   90.00
#
_symmetry.space_group_name_H-M   'P 1'
#
loop_
_entity.id
_entity.type
_entity.pdbx_description
1 polymer ?
#
loop_
_entity_poly.entity_id
_entity_poly.type
_entity_poly.pdbx_seq_one_letter_code
_entity_poly.pdbx_strand_id
1 'polypeptide(L)'
;MKRSELAHVLRAASTITDDPRILVIGSQAILASFGEADLPETATRSIEVDVAFFDDPDEAKSDAVDGAIGELSRFHEAFGVYGQGVGVSTAVLPNGWDQRLVPFDDPEAEPSRAVCLEPHDLVVSKLVAGREKDLEFARALVEAGFVDITELEARAALLPVIPAVRRRVIERIPRR
;
A
#
# COMPACT_ATOMS: atom_id res chain seq x y z
N MET A 1 2.01 8.12 -9.20
CA MET A 1 0.70 8.65 -8.71
C MET A 1 0.94 9.88 -7.84
N LYS A 2 0.08 10.88 -7.94
CA LYS A 2 0.06 12.05 -7.06
C LYS A 2 -0.84 11.79 -5.84
N ARG A 3 -0.64 12.54 -4.76
CA ARG A 3 -1.48 12.46 -3.57
C ARG A 3 -2.96 12.77 -3.88
N SER A 4 -3.24 13.75 -4.75
CA SER A 4 -4.61 14.07 -5.20
C SER A 4 -5.28 12.95 -6.01
N GLU A 5 -4.51 12.20 -6.79
CA GLU A 5 -5.01 11.02 -7.52
C GLU A 5 -5.37 9.88 -6.55
N LEU A 6 -4.55 9.65 -5.53
CA LEU A 6 -4.86 8.72 -4.45
C LEU A 6 -6.15 9.14 -3.71
N ALA A 7 -6.26 10.42 -3.32
CA ALA A 7 -7.47 10.95 -2.68
C ALA A 7 -8.72 10.70 -3.52
N HIS A 8 -8.63 10.90 -4.85
CA HIS A 8 -9.74 10.66 -5.76
C HIS A 8 -10.18 9.18 -5.79
N VAL A 9 -9.22 8.24 -5.84
CA VAL A 9 -9.51 6.79 -5.78
C VAL A 9 -10.16 6.42 -4.45
N LEU A 10 -9.64 6.91 -3.33
CA LEU A 10 -10.16 6.62 -2.00
C LEU A 10 -11.58 7.15 -1.80
N ARG A 11 -11.86 8.37 -2.27
CA ARG A 11 -13.22 8.93 -2.26
C ARG A 11 -14.18 8.07 -3.07
N ALA A 12 -13.78 7.66 -4.28
CA ALA A 12 -14.61 6.81 -5.14
C ALA A 12 -14.87 5.45 -4.48
N ALA A 13 -13.85 4.78 -3.95
CA ALA A 13 -13.99 3.49 -3.29
C ALA A 13 -14.91 3.56 -2.07
N SER A 14 -14.75 4.58 -1.22
CA SER A 14 -15.63 4.81 -0.06
C SER A 14 -17.11 5.03 -0.48
N THR A 15 -17.32 5.78 -1.55
CA THR A 15 -18.69 6.04 -2.05
C THR A 15 -19.35 4.78 -2.63
N ILE A 16 -18.57 3.98 -3.38
CA ILE A 16 -19.07 2.74 -4.00
C ILE A 16 -19.47 1.70 -2.95
N THR A 17 -18.70 1.58 -1.89
CA THR A 17 -18.88 0.53 -0.88
C THR A 17 -19.69 0.99 0.33
N ASP A 18 -20.02 2.28 0.42
CA ASP A 18 -20.63 2.91 1.60
C ASP A 18 -19.84 2.62 2.90
N ASP A 19 -18.54 2.43 2.76
CA ASP A 19 -17.61 2.22 3.89
C ASP A 19 -16.44 3.23 3.83
N PRO A 20 -16.36 4.16 4.77
CA PRO A 20 -15.27 5.12 4.81
C PRO A 20 -13.94 4.52 5.31
N ARG A 21 -13.95 3.33 5.93
CA ARG A 21 -12.79 2.70 6.57
C ARG A 21 -12.00 1.86 5.57
N ILE A 22 -11.16 2.52 4.81
CA ILE A 22 -10.34 1.90 3.77
C ILE A 22 -8.92 1.68 4.28
N LEU A 23 -8.33 0.54 3.93
CA LEU A 23 -6.92 0.23 4.13
C LEU A 23 -6.20 0.22 2.78
N VAL A 24 -5.15 1.02 2.64
CA VAL A 24 -4.25 1.00 1.47
C VAL A 24 -3.05 0.13 1.81
N ILE A 25 -2.86 -0.98 1.07
CA ILE A 25 -1.79 -1.95 1.32
C ILE A 25 -0.74 -2.03 0.21
N GLY A 26 -0.98 -1.36 -0.91
CA GLY A 26 -0.06 -1.28 -2.06
C GLY A 26 0.99 -0.18 -1.94
N SER A 27 1.77 -0.03 -3.01
CA SER A 27 2.87 0.95 -3.06
C SER A 27 2.45 2.38 -2.76
N GLN A 28 1.21 2.74 -3.09
CA GLN A 28 0.72 4.10 -2.88
C GLN A 28 0.40 4.43 -1.41
N ALA A 29 0.43 3.45 -0.49
CA ALA A 29 0.38 3.69 0.94
C ALA A 29 1.48 4.65 1.43
N ILE A 30 2.62 4.70 0.72
CA ILE A 30 3.74 5.60 1.02
C ILE A 30 3.34 7.08 1.03
N LEU A 31 2.32 7.46 0.23
CA LEU A 31 1.84 8.84 0.10
C LEU A 31 1.12 9.37 1.34
N ALA A 32 0.77 8.52 2.31
CA ALA A 32 0.27 8.97 3.60
C ALA A 32 1.39 9.54 4.48
N SER A 33 2.62 9.05 4.32
CA SER A 33 3.77 9.43 5.14
C SER A 33 4.64 10.52 4.49
N PHE A 34 4.68 10.58 3.15
CA PHE A 34 5.58 11.47 2.42
C PHE A 34 4.89 12.12 1.22
N GLY A 35 5.26 13.35 0.90
CA GLY A 35 4.81 14.03 -0.32
C GLY A 35 5.43 13.40 -1.58
N GLU A 36 4.65 13.33 -2.66
CA GLU A 36 5.13 12.76 -3.93
C GLU A 36 6.36 13.49 -4.51
N ALA A 37 6.52 14.78 -4.23
CA ALA A 37 7.66 15.57 -4.71
C ALA A 37 9.00 15.17 -4.05
N ASP A 38 8.96 14.59 -2.86
CA ASP A 38 10.14 14.18 -2.10
C ASP A 38 10.54 12.74 -2.40
N LEU A 39 9.58 11.94 -2.90
CA LEU A 39 9.76 10.50 -3.13
C LEU A 39 10.52 10.23 -4.44
N PRO A 40 11.31 9.14 -4.49
CA PRO A 40 11.86 8.65 -5.75
C PRO A 40 10.74 8.32 -6.75
N GLU A 41 10.97 8.59 -8.04
CA GLU A 41 10.02 8.28 -9.12
C GLU A 41 9.56 6.81 -9.08
N THR A 42 10.46 5.89 -8.77
CA THR A 42 10.15 4.46 -8.61
C THR A 42 9.04 4.20 -7.58
N ALA A 43 8.96 5.01 -6.52
CA ALA A 43 7.96 4.86 -5.48
C ALA A 43 6.56 5.38 -5.89
N THR A 44 6.51 6.33 -6.84
CA THR A 44 5.27 7.00 -7.25
C THR A 44 4.77 6.59 -8.64
N ARG A 45 5.51 5.77 -9.39
CA ARG A 45 5.17 5.43 -10.79
C ARG A 45 3.93 4.55 -10.96
N SER A 46 3.49 3.81 -9.93
CA SER A 46 2.27 2.99 -10.04
C SER A 46 1.04 3.87 -10.18
N ILE A 47 0.13 3.45 -11.07
CA ILE A 47 -1.19 4.05 -11.28
C ILE A 47 -2.30 3.26 -10.57
N GLU A 48 -1.95 2.15 -9.94
CA GLU A 48 -2.82 1.23 -9.19
C GLU A 48 -2.80 1.56 -7.70
N VAL A 49 -3.97 1.50 -7.07
CA VAL A 49 -4.16 1.59 -5.61
C VAL A 49 -4.76 0.29 -5.11
N ASP A 50 -4.00 -0.48 -4.33
CA ASP A 50 -4.51 -1.67 -3.64
C ASP A 50 -5.37 -1.25 -2.44
N VAL A 51 -6.69 -1.41 -2.57
CA VAL A 51 -7.71 -1.02 -1.60
C VAL A 51 -8.26 -2.25 -0.90
N ALA A 52 -8.19 -2.28 0.41
CA ALA A 52 -8.74 -3.36 1.24
C ALA A 52 -9.73 -2.80 2.27
N PHE A 53 -10.58 -3.67 2.81
CA PHE A 53 -11.55 -3.32 3.84
C PHE A 53 -11.33 -4.20 5.08
N PHE A 54 -11.54 -3.61 6.27
CA PHE A 54 -11.39 -4.36 7.54
C PHE A 54 -12.49 -5.40 7.77
N ASP A 55 -13.65 -5.18 7.16
CA ASP A 55 -14.83 -6.06 7.26
C ASP A 55 -15.37 -6.36 5.87
N ASP A 56 -14.74 -7.32 5.20
CA ASP A 56 -15.09 -7.77 3.85
C ASP A 56 -14.80 -9.28 3.70
N PRO A 57 -15.47 -10.13 4.52
CA PRO A 57 -15.13 -11.55 4.60
C PRO A 57 -15.46 -12.34 3.32
N ASP A 58 -16.39 -11.84 2.53
CA ASP A 58 -16.84 -12.41 1.25
C ASP A 58 -16.32 -11.63 0.03
N GLU A 59 -15.40 -10.67 0.24
CA GLU A 59 -14.76 -9.83 -0.77
C GLU A 59 -15.75 -9.00 -1.62
N ALA A 60 -16.99 -8.82 -1.14
CA ALA A 60 -18.03 -8.10 -1.88
C ALA A 60 -17.70 -6.62 -2.10
N LYS A 61 -17.04 -5.95 -1.14
CA LYS A 61 -16.61 -4.56 -1.28
C LYS A 61 -15.42 -4.48 -2.24
N SER A 62 -14.47 -5.39 -2.13
CA SER A 62 -13.32 -5.50 -3.03
C SER A 62 -13.77 -5.71 -4.47
N ASP A 63 -14.70 -6.64 -4.72
CA ASP A 63 -15.30 -6.88 -6.04
C ASP A 63 -16.05 -5.65 -6.57
N ALA A 64 -16.77 -4.92 -5.71
CA ALA A 64 -17.47 -3.69 -6.09
C ALA A 64 -16.49 -2.58 -6.53
N VAL A 65 -15.34 -2.45 -5.86
CA VAL A 65 -14.27 -1.53 -6.27
C VAL A 65 -13.71 -1.92 -7.62
N ASP A 66 -13.34 -3.19 -7.82
CA ASP A 66 -12.82 -3.68 -9.10
C ASP A 66 -13.80 -3.47 -10.24
N GLY A 67 -15.08 -3.75 -10.02
CA GLY A 67 -16.10 -3.61 -11.03
C GLY A 67 -16.38 -2.15 -11.44
N ALA A 68 -16.22 -1.20 -10.53
CA ALA A 68 -16.56 0.20 -10.78
C ALA A 68 -15.36 1.07 -11.17
N ILE A 69 -14.21 0.89 -10.50
CA ILE A 69 -13.00 1.73 -10.68
C ILE A 69 -11.72 0.93 -10.90
N GLY A 70 -11.82 -0.38 -11.18
CA GLY A 70 -10.69 -1.25 -11.47
C GLY A 70 -10.01 -0.97 -12.79
N GLU A 71 -9.00 -1.81 -13.12
CA GLU A 71 -8.28 -1.73 -14.38
C GLU A 71 -9.23 -1.84 -15.58
N LEU A 72 -8.99 -1.05 -16.62
CA LEU A 72 -9.83 -0.95 -17.84
C LEU A 72 -11.26 -0.44 -17.62
N SER A 73 -11.62 0.02 -16.42
CA SER A 73 -12.90 0.67 -16.16
C SER A 73 -12.96 2.05 -16.83
N ARG A 74 -14.17 2.62 -16.91
CA ARG A 74 -14.36 4.01 -17.36
C ARG A 74 -13.69 5.02 -16.44
N PHE A 75 -13.55 4.69 -15.16
CA PHE A 75 -12.79 5.50 -14.21
C PHE A 75 -11.31 5.53 -14.58
N HIS A 76 -10.73 4.36 -14.83
CA HIS A 76 -9.33 4.26 -15.27
C HIS A 76 -9.10 5.01 -16.59
N GLU A 77 -9.99 4.86 -17.57
CA GLU A 77 -9.90 5.57 -18.85
C GLU A 77 -9.96 7.10 -18.68
N ALA A 78 -10.82 7.58 -17.77
CA ALA A 78 -11.03 9.01 -17.55
C ALA A 78 -9.92 9.68 -16.73
N PHE A 79 -9.34 8.99 -15.74
CA PHE A 79 -8.44 9.58 -14.76
C PHE A 79 -7.00 9.06 -14.82
N GLY A 80 -6.72 8.01 -15.60
CA GLY A 80 -5.38 7.44 -15.74
C GLY A 80 -4.87 6.68 -14.51
N VAL A 81 -5.70 6.51 -13.49
CA VAL A 81 -5.43 5.75 -12.26
C VAL A 81 -6.62 4.84 -11.94
N TYR A 82 -6.42 3.81 -11.12
CA TYR A 82 -7.50 2.89 -10.76
C TYR A 82 -7.32 2.31 -9.35
N GLY A 83 -8.43 1.83 -8.77
CA GLY A 83 -8.46 1.09 -7.52
C GLY A 83 -8.56 -0.40 -7.78
N GLN A 84 -7.69 -1.18 -7.17
CA GLN A 84 -7.75 -2.65 -7.15
C GLN A 84 -8.30 -3.08 -5.79
N GLY A 85 -9.47 -3.70 -5.76
CA GLY A 85 -9.99 -4.33 -4.56
C GLY A 85 -9.20 -5.58 -4.22
N VAL A 86 -8.73 -5.68 -2.98
CA VAL A 86 -7.91 -6.81 -2.53
C VAL A 86 -8.24 -7.21 -1.10
N GLY A 87 -8.12 -8.49 -0.78
CA GLY A 87 -8.20 -8.94 0.60
C GLY A 87 -6.94 -8.53 1.39
N VAL A 88 -7.09 -8.22 2.68
CA VAL A 88 -5.95 -7.90 3.58
C VAL A 88 -4.90 -9.03 3.57
N SER A 89 -5.34 -10.27 3.41
CA SER A 89 -4.47 -11.45 3.36
C SER A 89 -3.55 -11.53 2.15
N THR A 90 -3.73 -10.69 1.12
CA THR A 90 -2.84 -10.62 -0.04
C THR A 90 -1.47 -10.06 0.32
N ALA A 91 -1.37 -9.29 1.42
CA ALA A 91 -0.11 -8.81 1.97
C ALA A 91 0.29 -9.62 3.20
N VAL A 92 1.53 -10.10 3.24
CA VAL A 92 2.10 -10.70 4.45
C VAL A 92 2.75 -9.59 5.27
N LEU A 93 2.14 -9.28 6.41
CA LEU A 93 2.49 -8.12 7.23
C LEU A 93 3.14 -8.54 8.57
N PRO A 94 4.07 -7.73 9.12
CA PRO A 94 4.66 -7.98 10.43
C PRO A 94 3.62 -7.88 11.55
N ASN A 95 3.68 -8.72 12.57
CA ASN A 95 2.78 -8.65 13.71
C ASN A 95 2.71 -7.23 14.30
N GLY A 96 1.51 -6.77 14.65
CA GLY A 96 1.23 -5.43 15.17
C GLY A 96 1.20 -4.32 14.11
N TRP A 97 1.17 -4.64 12.82
CA TRP A 97 1.04 -3.67 11.73
C TRP A 97 -0.21 -2.80 11.86
N ASP A 98 -1.30 -3.36 12.35
CA ASP A 98 -2.59 -2.70 12.56
C ASP A 98 -2.54 -1.55 13.58
N GLN A 99 -1.55 -1.57 14.48
CA GLN A 99 -1.31 -0.51 15.48
C GLN A 99 -0.40 0.60 14.96
N ARG A 100 0.17 0.43 13.76
CA ARG A 100 1.13 1.36 13.15
C ARG A 100 0.62 2.06 11.89
N LEU A 101 -0.65 1.85 11.56
CA LEU A 101 -1.27 2.46 10.40
C LEU A 101 -1.17 3.98 10.42
N VAL A 102 -0.95 4.58 9.26
CA VAL A 102 -0.85 6.02 9.06
C VAL A 102 -2.15 6.53 8.43
N PRO A 103 -2.87 7.46 9.07
CA PRO A 103 -4.03 8.07 8.46
C PRO A 103 -3.67 8.81 7.16
N PHE A 104 -4.52 8.66 6.15
CA PHE A 104 -4.45 9.49 4.95
C PHE A 104 -5.34 10.72 5.16
N ASP A 105 -4.75 11.76 5.75
CA ASP A 105 -5.45 13.00 6.08
C ASP A 105 -5.41 13.96 4.88
N ASP A 106 -6.49 13.92 4.06
CA ASP A 106 -6.65 14.74 2.88
C ASP A 106 -8.14 15.06 2.66
N PRO A 107 -8.53 16.35 2.69
CA PRO A 107 -9.93 16.74 2.50
C PRO A 107 -10.53 16.29 1.16
N GLU A 108 -9.72 16.13 0.12
CA GLU A 108 -10.18 15.66 -1.18
C GLU A 108 -10.56 14.16 -1.17
N ALA A 109 -10.16 13.41 -0.15
CA ALA A 109 -10.52 12.01 0.02
C ALA A 109 -11.90 11.80 0.70
N GLU A 110 -12.50 12.83 1.28
CA GLU A 110 -13.80 12.69 1.95
C GLU A 110 -14.89 12.10 1.01
N PRO A 111 -15.76 11.19 1.51
CA PRO A 111 -15.95 10.79 2.91
C PRO A 111 -14.98 9.70 3.41
N SER A 112 -14.00 9.27 2.63
CA SER A 112 -13.04 8.24 3.04
C SER A 112 -12.28 8.65 4.32
N ARG A 113 -12.10 7.67 5.20
CA ARG A 113 -11.21 7.72 6.38
C ARG A 113 -10.15 6.64 6.24
N ALA A 114 -9.42 6.73 5.13
CA ALA A 114 -8.42 5.75 4.78
C ALA A 114 -7.24 5.78 5.74
N VAL A 115 -6.69 4.59 5.97
CA VAL A 115 -5.41 4.39 6.63
C VAL A 115 -4.49 3.62 5.70
N CYS A 116 -3.21 3.87 5.81
CA CYS A 116 -2.19 3.30 4.96
C CYS A 116 -1.17 2.50 5.78
N LEU A 117 -0.54 1.52 5.17
CA LEU A 117 0.59 0.84 5.80
C LEU A 117 1.70 1.85 6.11
N GLU A 118 2.27 1.72 7.29
CA GLU A 118 3.47 2.45 7.69
C GLU A 118 4.65 2.05 6.76
N PRO A 119 5.55 2.98 6.41
CA PRO A 119 6.58 2.75 5.38
C PRO A 119 7.44 1.49 5.56
N HIS A 120 7.86 1.17 6.80
CA HIS A 120 8.68 -0.03 7.03
C HIS A 120 7.85 -1.32 6.89
N ASP A 121 6.61 -1.35 7.38
CA ASP A 121 5.70 -2.49 7.20
C ASP A 121 5.37 -2.71 5.72
N LEU A 122 5.15 -1.62 4.97
CA LEU A 122 4.97 -1.64 3.53
C LEU A 122 6.18 -2.25 2.80
N VAL A 123 7.38 -1.75 3.09
CA VAL A 123 8.62 -2.27 2.46
C VAL A 123 8.83 -3.73 2.80
N VAL A 124 8.64 -4.14 4.06
CA VAL A 124 8.76 -5.55 4.46
C VAL A 124 7.78 -6.43 3.70
N SER A 125 6.52 -6.02 3.50
CA SER A 125 5.55 -6.77 2.70
C SER A 125 5.99 -6.91 1.24
N LYS A 126 6.58 -5.86 0.65
CA LYS A 126 7.16 -5.90 -0.70
C LYS A 126 8.36 -6.86 -0.79
N LEU A 127 9.22 -6.89 0.23
CA LEU A 127 10.34 -7.83 0.30
C LEU A 127 9.87 -9.29 0.42
N VAL A 128 8.73 -9.55 1.07
CA VAL A 128 8.10 -10.88 1.09
C VAL A 128 7.63 -11.27 -0.30
N ALA A 129 6.88 -10.40 -0.99
CA ALA A 129 6.39 -10.63 -2.35
C ALA A 129 7.57 -10.84 -3.33
N GLY A 130 8.60 -10.02 -3.25
CA GLY A 130 9.91 -10.22 -3.86
C GLY A 130 9.92 -10.22 -5.38
N ARG A 131 8.92 -9.60 -6.03
CA ARG A 131 8.93 -9.34 -7.46
C ARG A 131 9.98 -8.27 -7.77
N GLU A 132 10.50 -8.22 -8.97
CA GLU A 132 11.53 -7.25 -9.36
C GLU A 132 11.13 -5.81 -9.01
N LYS A 133 9.90 -5.40 -9.38
CA LYS A 133 9.35 -4.09 -9.05
C LYS A 133 9.28 -3.80 -7.54
N ASP A 134 9.05 -4.83 -6.71
CA ASP A 134 8.98 -4.69 -5.24
C ASP A 134 10.37 -4.47 -4.64
N LEU A 135 11.38 -5.15 -5.18
CA LEU A 135 12.77 -4.98 -4.77
C LEU A 135 13.35 -3.62 -5.20
N GLU A 136 12.99 -3.14 -6.39
CA GLU A 136 13.33 -1.79 -6.87
C GLU A 136 12.72 -0.72 -5.96
N PHE A 137 11.43 -0.87 -5.60
CA PHE A 137 10.73 0.02 -4.69
C PHE A 137 11.44 0.10 -3.32
N ALA A 138 11.73 -1.06 -2.72
CA ALA A 138 12.43 -1.14 -1.44
C ALA A 138 13.81 -0.48 -1.50
N ARG A 139 14.57 -0.76 -2.57
CA ARG A 139 15.91 -0.17 -2.77
C ARG A 139 15.84 1.34 -2.86
N ALA A 140 14.93 1.88 -3.68
CA ALA A 140 14.79 3.32 -3.87
C ALA A 140 14.49 4.05 -2.56
N LEU A 141 13.63 3.50 -1.70
CA LEU A 141 13.29 4.11 -0.41
C LEU A 141 14.45 4.03 0.60
N VAL A 142 15.20 2.92 0.63
CA VAL A 142 16.39 2.78 1.49
C VAL A 142 17.51 3.74 1.06
N GLU A 143 17.82 3.79 -0.24
CA GLU A 143 18.88 4.65 -0.78
C GLU A 143 18.57 6.14 -0.57
N ALA A 144 17.31 6.53 -0.72
CA ALA A 144 16.85 7.90 -0.47
C ALA A 144 16.65 8.24 1.02
N GLY A 145 16.76 7.26 1.93
CA GLY A 145 16.67 7.48 3.38
C GLY A 145 15.27 7.63 3.95
N PHE A 146 14.24 7.21 3.21
CA PHE A 146 12.84 7.21 3.66
C PHE A 146 12.52 6.09 4.65
N VAL A 147 13.29 5.02 4.66
CA VAL A 147 13.18 3.90 5.60
C VAL A 147 14.55 3.53 6.17
N ASP A 148 14.56 3.14 7.44
CA ASP A 148 15.77 2.73 8.16
C ASP A 148 15.99 1.22 8.08
N ILE A 149 17.22 0.80 7.81
CA ILE A 149 17.57 -0.63 7.65
C ILE A 149 17.37 -1.40 8.95
N THR A 150 17.75 -0.81 10.09
CA THR A 150 17.62 -1.46 11.40
C THR A 150 16.14 -1.71 11.73
N GLU A 151 15.28 -0.73 11.43
CA GLU A 151 13.84 -0.89 11.61
C GLU A 151 13.27 -1.92 10.65
N LEU A 152 13.71 -1.98 9.38
CA LEU A 152 13.30 -3.03 8.44
C LEU A 152 13.67 -4.44 8.94
N GLU A 153 14.88 -4.61 9.51
CA GLU A 153 15.30 -5.88 10.12
C GLU A 153 14.41 -6.23 11.32
N ALA A 154 14.11 -5.26 12.18
CA ALA A 154 13.22 -5.44 13.33
C ALA A 154 11.81 -5.85 12.90
N ARG A 155 11.24 -5.18 11.89
CA ARG A 155 9.91 -5.53 11.33
C ARG A 155 9.92 -6.89 10.65
N ALA A 156 10.95 -7.22 9.88
CA ALA A 156 11.08 -8.53 9.25
C ALA A 156 11.13 -9.68 10.29
N ALA A 157 11.71 -9.44 11.47
CA ALA A 157 11.70 -10.41 12.57
C ALA A 157 10.29 -10.71 13.10
N LEU A 158 9.35 -9.79 12.96
CA LEU A 158 7.95 -9.92 13.39
C LEU A 158 7.04 -10.62 12.35
N LEU A 159 7.54 -10.98 11.18
CA LEU A 159 6.75 -11.65 10.15
C LEU A 159 6.22 -13.00 10.62
N PRO A 160 4.91 -13.30 10.43
CA PRO A 160 4.28 -14.58 10.79
C PRO A 160 4.58 -15.65 9.72
N VAL A 161 5.85 -15.88 9.43
CA VAL A 161 6.31 -16.82 8.40
C VAL A 161 7.34 -17.81 8.97
N ILE A 162 7.56 -18.90 8.24
CA ILE A 162 8.60 -19.88 8.63
C ILE A 162 10.01 -19.25 8.60
N PRO A 163 10.95 -19.73 9.43
CA PRO A 163 12.29 -19.15 9.56
C PRO A 163 13.05 -18.99 8.24
N ALA A 164 12.87 -19.91 7.29
CA ALA A 164 13.54 -19.84 5.99
C ALA A 164 13.06 -18.66 5.14
N VAL A 165 11.74 -18.37 5.16
CA VAL A 165 11.18 -17.21 4.46
C VAL A 165 11.64 -15.92 5.12
N ARG A 166 11.59 -15.85 6.45
CA ARG A 166 12.05 -14.67 7.20
C ARG A 166 13.51 -14.35 6.90
N ARG A 167 14.40 -15.36 6.89
CA ARG A 167 15.81 -15.19 6.53
C ARG A 167 15.97 -14.61 5.13
N ARG A 168 15.25 -15.15 4.14
CA ARG A 168 15.26 -14.64 2.76
C ARG A 168 14.81 -13.18 2.67
N VAL A 169 13.79 -12.78 3.46
CA VAL A 169 13.34 -11.39 3.50
C VAL A 169 14.46 -10.49 4.05
N ILE A 170 15.12 -10.87 5.14
CA ILE A 170 16.25 -10.12 5.72
C ILE A 170 17.42 -10.02 4.73
N GLU A 171 17.72 -11.09 4.00
CA GLU A 171 18.78 -11.09 2.96
C GLU A 171 18.45 -10.16 1.77
N ARG A 172 17.16 -9.90 1.51
CA ARG A 172 16.69 -8.97 0.46
C ARG A 172 16.68 -7.50 0.88
N ILE A 173 16.83 -7.19 2.17
CA ILE A 173 16.91 -5.79 2.63
C ILE A 173 18.12 -5.14 1.95
N PRO A 174 17.91 -4.03 1.18
CA PRO A 174 18.99 -3.34 0.51
C PRO A 174 20.01 -2.82 1.53
N ARG A 175 21.28 -2.98 1.24
CA ARG A 175 22.36 -2.40 2.03
C ARG A 175 22.90 -1.18 1.30
N ARG A 176 23.09 -0.08 2.03
CA ARG A 176 23.69 1.16 1.49
C ARG A 176 25.13 0.93 1.11
#